data_5e0f2014c02dfb78784262eebf51c7c6
#
_entry.id   5e0f2014c02dfb78784262eebf51c7c6
#
_cell.length_a   1.000
_cell.length_b   1.000
_cell.length_c   1.000
_cell.angle_alpha   90.00
_cell.angle_beta   90.00
_cell.angle_gamma   90.00
#
_symmetry.space_group_name_H-M   'P 1'
#
loop_
_entity.id
_entity.type
_entity.pdbx_description
1 polymer ?
#
loop_
_entity_poly.entity_id
_entity_poly.type
_entity_poly.pdbx_seq_one_letter_code
_entity_poly.pdbx_strand_id
1 'polypeptide(L)'
;MLETACWTGGMLLIVLYFGARAHGEIERRQAVSSFTQALSGVQAEGGGSSDAGGIALWPTAREPSPTNRAPDQTLWSASRIRAYAAVTAEGAPLPEALLRIPRVGLEVPVYADTNERNLNRGAGLIAGTAAPASDGNVAIAGHRDGYFRVLERIVVGDVLELDSQFRRRRYRVTELAIVEPTDMSPLDETDAPALTLVTCYPFHFAGPAPQRYIVRALAID
;
A
#
# COMPACT_ATOMS: atom_id res chain seq x y z
N MET A 1 -4.76 -43.18 -23.48
CA MET A 1 -4.07 -43.02 -22.18
C MET A 1 -3.28 -41.72 -22.09
N LEU A 2 -2.63 -41.21 -23.14
CA LEU A 2 -1.93 -39.91 -23.08
C LEU A 2 -2.87 -38.69 -22.92
N GLU A 3 -4.03 -38.70 -23.59
CA GLU A 3 -5.00 -37.59 -23.50
C GLU A 3 -5.62 -37.42 -22.12
N THR A 4 -5.94 -38.51 -21.44
CA THR A 4 -6.49 -38.44 -20.08
C THR A 4 -5.48 -37.91 -19.06
N ALA A 5 -4.20 -38.21 -19.21
CA ALA A 5 -3.13 -37.69 -18.36
C ALA A 5 -2.91 -36.18 -18.56
N CYS A 6 -3.07 -35.69 -19.81
CA CYS A 6 -2.96 -34.25 -20.10
C CYS A 6 -4.11 -33.42 -19.50
N TRP A 7 -5.34 -33.95 -19.57
CA TRP A 7 -6.51 -33.31 -18.98
C TRP A 7 -6.47 -33.28 -17.47
N THR A 8 -6.04 -34.37 -16.82
CA THR A 8 -5.91 -34.40 -15.35
C THR A 8 -4.80 -33.49 -14.84
N GLY A 9 -3.66 -33.43 -15.54
CA GLY A 9 -2.56 -32.51 -15.22
C GLY A 9 -2.96 -31.03 -15.38
N GLY A 10 -3.68 -30.70 -16.43
CA GLY A 10 -4.19 -29.35 -16.66
C GLY A 10 -5.20 -28.91 -15.60
N MET A 11 -6.11 -29.80 -15.22
CA MET A 11 -7.10 -29.51 -14.19
C MET A 11 -6.48 -29.34 -12.80
N LEU A 12 -5.46 -30.14 -12.47
CA LEU A 12 -4.70 -29.99 -11.24
C LEU A 12 -3.98 -28.64 -11.15
N LEU A 13 -3.35 -28.21 -12.25
CA LEU A 13 -2.69 -26.91 -12.32
C LEU A 13 -3.67 -25.74 -12.16
N ILE A 14 -4.86 -25.84 -12.72
CA ILE A 14 -5.93 -24.85 -12.56
C ILE A 14 -6.38 -24.76 -11.09
N VAL A 15 -6.61 -25.91 -10.44
CA VAL A 15 -7.01 -25.93 -9.03
C VAL A 15 -5.92 -25.37 -8.14
N LEU A 16 -4.65 -25.71 -8.39
CA LEU A 16 -3.51 -25.15 -7.65
C LEU A 16 -3.37 -23.64 -7.87
N TYR A 17 -3.56 -23.17 -9.09
CA TYR A 17 -3.53 -21.73 -9.41
C TYR A 17 -4.63 -20.95 -8.66
N PHE A 18 -5.88 -21.42 -8.72
CA PHE A 18 -6.97 -20.76 -8.02
C PHE A 18 -6.86 -20.89 -6.50
N GLY A 19 -6.35 -22.01 -5.99
CA GLY A 19 -6.07 -22.23 -4.58
C GLY A 19 -5.01 -21.25 -4.04
N ALA A 20 -3.88 -21.10 -4.74
CA ALA A 20 -2.83 -20.16 -4.39
C ALA A 20 -3.32 -18.70 -4.46
N ARG A 21 -4.14 -18.38 -5.46
CA ARG A 21 -4.72 -17.04 -5.60
C ARG A 21 -5.70 -16.71 -4.47
N ALA A 22 -6.56 -17.65 -4.10
CA ALA A 22 -7.50 -17.49 -2.98
C ALA A 22 -6.77 -17.37 -1.64
N HIS A 23 -5.69 -18.12 -1.45
CA HIS A 23 -4.91 -18.07 -0.21
C HIS A 23 -4.21 -16.71 -0.02
N GLY A 24 -3.56 -16.19 -1.06
CA GLY A 24 -2.94 -14.87 -1.02
C GLY A 24 -3.93 -13.73 -0.74
N GLU A 25 -5.18 -13.88 -1.18
CA GLU A 25 -6.24 -12.92 -0.88
C GLU A 25 -6.67 -12.95 0.59
N ILE A 26 -6.73 -14.14 1.19
CA ILE A 26 -7.09 -14.32 2.61
C ILE A 26 -6.03 -13.65 3.49
N GLU A 27 -4.75 -13.86 3.20
CA GLU A 27 -3.63 -13.26 3.94
C GLU A 27 -3.66 -11.73 3.90
N ARG A 28 -3.89 -11.14 2.72
CA ARG A 28 -4.02 -9.69 2.59
C ARG A 28 -5.20 -9.16 3.41
N ARG A 29 -6.32 -9.82 3.35
CA ARG A 29 -7.51 -9.43 4.14
C ARG A 29 -7.25 -9.53 5.62
N GLN A 30 -6.52 -10.54 6.07
CA GLN A 30 -6.12 -10.70 7.46
C GLN A 30 -5.18 -9.56 7.89
N ALA A 31 -4.19 -9.19 7.08
CA ALA A 31 -3.29 -8.07 7.38
C ALA A 31 -4.05 -6.74 7.50
N VAL A 32 -4.98 -6.46 6.57
CA VAL A 32 -5.81 -5.26 6.62
C VAL A 32 -6.80 -5.30 7.79
N SER A 33 -7.44 -6.45 8.04
CA SER A 33 -8.43 -6.58 9.12
C SER A 33 -7.78 -6.55 10.51
N SER A 34 -6.61 -7.18 10.70
CA SER A 34 -5.89 -7.14 11.98
C SER A 34 -5.43 -5.73 12.32
N PHE A 35 -4.96 -4.97 11.33
CA PHE A 35 -4.63 -3.56 11.53
C PHE A 35 -5.87 -2.72 11.89
N THR A 36 -6.99 -2.95 11.22
CA THR A 36 -8.24 -2.25 11.51
C THR A 36 -8.78 -2.61 12.90
N GLN A 37 -8.63 -3.86 13.33
CA GLN A 37 -9.01 -4.30 14.68
C GLN A 37 -8.08 -3.69 15.75
N ALA A 38 -6.77 -3.63 15.50
CA ALA A 38 -5.83 -2.98 16.39
C ALA A 38 -6.17 -1.49 16.59
N LEU A 39 -6.52 -0.78 15.51
CA LEU A 39 -7.01 0.61 15.60
C LEU A 39 -8.29 0.74 16.44
N SER A 40 -9.22 -0.20 16.30
CA SER A 40 -10.48 -0.18 17.05
C SER A 40 -10.27 -0.48 18.55
N GLY A 41 -9.31 -1.34 18.88
CA GLY A 41 -8.94 -1.67 20.26
C GLY A 41 -8.34 -0.49 21.01
N VAL A 42 -7.43 0.25 20.38
CA VAL A 42 -6.80 1.46 20.97
C VAL A 42 -7.85 2.55 21.24
N GLN A 43 -8.88 2.67 20.41
CA GLN A 43 -9.97 3.63 20.63
C GLN A 43 -10.91 3.23 21.76
N ALA A 44 -11.03 1.94 22.07
CA ALA A 44 -11.89 1.46 23.17
C ALA A 44 -11.28 1.65 24.56
N GLU A 45 -9.95 1.63 24.69
CA GLU A 45 -9.26 1.80 25.95
C GLU A 45 -9.00 3.26 26.34
N GLY A 46 -9.15 4.22 25.40
CA GLY A 46 -8.99 5.66 25.60
C GLY A 46 -10.24 6.40 26.11
N GLY A 47 -11.33 5.72 26.43
CA GLY A 47 -12.61 6.31 26.86
C GLY A 47 -12.65 6.73 28.33
N GLY A 48 -11.75 7.58 28.77
CA GLY A 48 -11.76 8.26 30.08
C GLY A 48 -11.95 9.76 29.91
N SER A 49 -13.13 10.22 30.29
CA SER A 49 -13.66 11.58 30.33
C SER A 49 -12.65 12.74 30.32
N SER A 50 -12.85 13.70 29.43
CA SER A 50 -12.77 15.13 29.78
C SER A 50 -13.37 16.05 28.72
N ASP A 51 -14.01 17.09 29.22
CA ASP A 51 -14.82 18.14 28.63
C ASP A 51 -14.28 18.87 27.38
N ALA A 52 -15.26 19.21 26.54
CA ALA A 52 -15.45 20.49 25.84
C ALA A 52 -14.28 21.08 25.00
N GLY A 53 -14.36 20.82 23.73
CA GLY A 53 -13.72 21.62 22.68
C GLY A 53 -14.15 21.08 21.33
N GLY A 54 -15.06 21.79 20.63
CA GLY A 54 -15.71 21.32 19.40
C GLY A 54 -14.73 20.88 18.33
N ILE A 55 -14.43 19.61 18.31
CA ILE A 55 -13.76 18.93 17.18
C ILE A 55 -14.88 18.60 16.22
N ALA A 56 -14.77 19.13 15.02
CA ALA A 56 -15.67 18.80 13.93
C ALA A 56 -15.77 17.27 13.82
N LEU A 57 -16.95 16.76 14.17
CA LEU A 57 -17.29 15.36 14.05
C LEU A 57 -17.08 14.95 12.59
N TRP A 58 -16.01 14.22 12.35
CA TRP A 58 -15.84 13.46 11.14
C TRP A 58 -17.11 12.62 10.92
N PRO A 59 -17.69 12.61 9.73
CA PRO A 59 -18.89 11.81 9.49
C PRO A 59 -18.57 10.35 9.81
N THR A 60 -19.20 9.84 10.85
CA THR A 60 -19.10 8.46 11.33
C THR A 60 -19.83 7.46 10.41
N ALA A 61 -20.30 7.90 9.27
CA ALA A 61 -20.74 6.99 8.21
C ALA A 61 -19.51 6.47 7.48
N ARG A 62 -18.89 5.45 8.07
CA ARG A 62 -17.97 4.56 7.38
C ARG A 62 -18.79 3.87 6.30
N GLU A 63 -18.83 4.46 5.11
CA GLU A 63 -19.09 3.66 3.92
C GLU A 63 -18.17 2.45 4.03
N PRO A 64 -18.69 1.20 3.93
CA PRO A 64 -17.81 0.04 3.91
C PRO A 64 -16.81 0.29 2.79
N SER A 65 -15.55 0.50 3.16
CA SER A 65 -14.48 0.70 2.17
C SER A 65 -14.65 -0.39 1.13
N PRO A 66 -14.77 -0.07 -0.17
CA PRO A 66 -15.02 -1.06 -1.22
C PRO A 66 -13.87 -2.07 -1.37
N THR A 67 -12.93 -2.08 -0.48
CA THR A 67 -11.60 -2.63 -0.63
C THR A 67 -11.25 -3.78 0.30
N ASN A 68 -12.22 -4.61 0.62
CA ASN A 68 -11.91 -6.00 0.96
C ASN A 68 -11.68 -6.82 -0.33
N ARG A 69 -11.25 -6.12 -1.42
CA ARG A 69 -11.00 -6.72 -2.72
C ARG A 69 -9.51 -7.05 -2.87
N ALA A 70 -9.21 -8.24 -3.44
CA ALA A 70 -7.87 -8.60 -3.87
C ALA A 70 -7.21 -7.46 -4.64
N PRO A 71 -5.89 -7.25 -4.53
CA PRO A 71 -5.23 -6.31 -5.41
C PRO A 71 -5.53 -6.69 -6.85
N ASP A 72 -5.89 -5.70 -7.66
CA ASP A 72 -6.03 -5.93 -9.09
C ASP A 72 -4.67 -6.29 -9.68
N GLN A 73 -4.49 -7.57 -9.97
CA GLN A 73 -3.25 -8.13 -10.52
C GLN A 73 -3.23 -8.16 -12.04
N THR A 74 -4.26 -7.63 -12.71
CA THR A 74 -4.36 -7.68 -14.19
C THR A 74 -3.19 -6.97 -14.88
N LEU A 75 -2.64 -5.95 -14.24
CA LEU A 75 -1.50 -5.17 -14.72
C LEU A 75 -0.15 -5.62 -14.13
N TRP A 76 -0.14 -6.63 -13.27
CA TRP A 76 1.09 -7.09 -12.63
C TRP A 76 1.90 -8.00 -13.56
N SER A 77 3.22 -7.97 -13.41
CA SER A 77 4.07 -8.95 -14.08
C SER A 77 3.87 -10.35 -13.50
N ALA A 78 4.04 -11.39 -14.33
CA ALA A 78 3.91 -12.78 -13.87
C ALA A 78 4.92 -13.12 -12.75
N SER A 79 6.11 -12.51 -12.75
CA SER A 79 7.11 -12.65 -11.68
C SER A 79 6.60 -12.02 -10.38
N ARG A 80 5.95 -10.85 -10.45
CA ARG A 80 5.39 -10.17 -9.29
C ARG A 80 4.24 -10.94 -8.67
N ILE A 81 3.36 -11.52 -9.49
CA ILE A 81 2.27 -12.38 -9.01
C ILE A 81 2.83 -13.58 -8.23
N ARG A 82 3.88 -14.23 -8.74
CA ARG A 82 4.52 -15.36 -8.05
C ARG A 82 5.21 -14.93 -6.75
N ALA A 83 5.92 -13.80 -6.75
CA ALA A 83 6.59 -13.28 -5.56
C ALA A 83 5.56 -12.91 -4.46
N TYR A 84 4.46 -12.28 -4.82
CA TYR A 84 3.35 -11.99 -3.91
C TYR A 84 2.76 -13.27 -3.30
N ALA A 85 2.44 -14.28 -4.13
CA ALA A 85 1.91 -15.55 -3.66
C ALA A 85 2.86 -16.28 -2.70
N ALA A 86 4.16 -16.24 -2.97
CA ALA A 86 5.16 -16.87 -2.11
C ALA A 86 5.23 -16.23 -0.72
N VAL A 87 5.27 -14.89 -0.63
CA VAL A 87 5.39 -14.21 0.66
C VAL A 87 4.09 -14.21 1.47
N THR A 88 2.93 -14.25 0.81
CA THR A 88 1.63 -14.31 1.50
C THR A 88 1.35 -15.66 2.14
N ALA A 89 1.98 -16.74 1.65
CA ALA A 89 1.88 -18.07 2.27
C ALA A 89 2.64 -18.20 3.60
N GLU A 90 3.52 -17.25 3.95
CA GLU A 90 4.40 -17.33 5.12
C GLU A 90 3.87 -16.60 6.37
N GLY A 91 2.67 -16.00 6.29
CA GLY A 91 2.16 -15.09 7.31
C GLY A 91 2.80 -13.69 7.23
N ALA A 92 2.04 -12.64 7.50
CA ALA A 92 2.50 -11.27 7.40
C ALA A 92 2.72 -10.65 8.80
N PRO A 93 3.78 -9.82 8.99
CA PRO A 93 3.87 -8.97 10.16
C PRO A 93 2.72 -7.95 10.13
N LEU A 94 2.42 -7.34 11.27
CA LEU A 94 1.48 -6.23 11.33
C LEU A 94 2.02 -5.06 10.50
N PRO A 95 1.22 -4.42 9.66
CA PRO A 95 1.63 -3.23 8.96
C PRO A 95 1.70 -2.02 9.90
N GLU A 96 2.59 -1.09 9.64
CA GLU A 96 2.73 0.18 10.35
C GLU A 96 1.62 1.19 9.99
N ALA A 97 1.13 1.09 8.76
CA ALA A 97 0.07 1.96 8.26
C ALA A 97 -0.70 1.29 7.11
N LEU A 98 -1.82 1.91 6.75
CA LEU A 98 -2.60 1.57 5.57
C LEU A 98 -2.70 2.80 4.67
N LEU A 99 -2.20 2.69 3.45
CA LEU A 99 -2.27 3.75 2.45
C LEU A 99 -3.45 3.52 1.52
N ARG A 100 -4.28 4.55 1.34
CA ARG A 100 -5.40 4.55 0.39
C ARG A 100 -5.31 5.72 -0.58
N ILE A 101 -5.66 5.48 -1.82
CA ILE A 101 -5.87 6.51 -2.85
C ILE A 101 -7.19 6.17 -3.55
N PRO A 102 -8.33 6.70 -3.06
CA PRO A 102 -9.66 6.27 -3.50
C PRO A 102 -9.88 6.43 -5.01
N ARG A 103 -9.40 7.53 -5.61
CA ARG A 103 -9.63 7.79 -7.04
C ARG A 103 -9.03 6.72 -7.96
N VAL A 104 -7.88 6.17 -7.62
CA VAL A 104 -7.23 5.11 -8.41
C VAL A 104 -7.49 3.70 -7.85
N GLY A 105 -8.28 3.59 -6.77
CA GLY A 105 -8.66 2.31 -6.15
C GLY A 105 -7.49 1.63 -5.44
N LEU A 106 -6.49 2.37 -4.97
CA LEU A 106 -5.39 1.81 -4.19
C LEU A 106 -5.81 1.65 -2.72
N GLU A 107 -5.58 0.47 -2.19
CA GLU A 107 -5.49 0.19 -0.76
C GLU A 107 -4.36 -0.79 -0.55
N VAL A 108 -3.34 -0.40 0.22
CA VAL A 108 -2.13 -1.19 0.39
C VAL A 108 -1.60 -1.10 1.81
N PRO A 109 -1.25 -2.23 2.47
CA PRO A 109 -0.57 -2.23 3.74
C PRO A 109 0.87 -1.69 3.56
N VAL A 110 1.31 -0.87 4.51
CA VAL A 110 2.64 -0.27 4.56
C VAL A 110 3.41 -0.91 5.70
N TYR A 111 4.54 -1.52 5.41
CA TYR A 111 5.40 -2.21 6.37
C TYR A 111 6.58 -1.35 6.80
N ALA A 112 7.27 -1.77 7.87
CA ALA A 112 8.31 -1.00 8.55
C ALA A 112 9.53 -0.65 7.69
N ASP A 113 9.78 -1.39 6.62
CA ASP A 113 10.94 -1.19 5.76
C ASP A 113 10.68 -1.63 4.30
N THR A 114 11.66 -1.35 3.45
CA THR A 114 11.63 -1.62 2.00
C THR A 114 12.32 -2.93 1.61
N ASN A 115 12.42 -3.91 2.52
CA ASN A 115 12.95 -5.22 2.14
C ASN A 115 12.05 -5.89 1.10
N GLU A 116 12.61 -6.79 0.31
CA GLU A 116 11.91 -7.41 -0.82
C GLU A 116 10.64 -8.17 -0.39
N ARG A 117 10.63 -8.78 0.81
CA ARG A 117 9.45 -9.48 1.34
C ARG A 117 8.29 -8.51 1.60
N ASN A 118 8.57 -7.37 2.22
CA ASN A 118 7.58 -6.33 2.50
C ASN A 118 7.07 -5.68 1.22
N LEU A 119 7.95 -5.35 0.29
CA LEU A 119 7.57 -4.80 -1.01
C LEU A 119 6.75 -5.77 -1.87
N ASN A 120 6.96 -7.08 -1.71
CA ASN A 120 6.15 -8.10 -2.38
C ASN A 120 4.75 -8.24 -1.76
N ARG A 121 4.56 -7.94 -0.48
CA ARG A 121 3.27 -7.99 0.22
C ARG A 121 2.46 -6.70 0.10
N GLY A 122 3.15 -5.57 -0.03
CA GLY A 122 2.53 -4.25 -0.01
C GLY A 122 3.49 -3.15 -0.41
N ALA A 123 3.60 -2.16 0.45
CA ALA A 123 4.56 -1.07 0.36
C ALA A 123 5.42 -1.04 1.63
N GLY A 124 6.52 -0.30 1.62
CA GLY A 124 7.44 -0.18 2.74
C GLY A 124 7.84 1.25 3.04
N LEU A 125 8.04 1.57 4.32
CA LEU A 125 8.59 2.84 4.76
C LEU A 125 10.05 2.95 4.34
N ILE A 126 10.45 4.09 3.80
CA ILE A 126 11.84 4.38 3.46
C ILE A 126 12.57 4.82 4.73
N ALA A 127 13.66 4.13 5.07
CA ALA A 127 14.46 4.44 6.25
C ALA A 127 15.02 5.87 6.18
N GLY A 128 15.10 6.53 7.34
CA GLY A 128 15.62 7.91 7.45
C GLY A 128 14.57 8.99 7.16
N THR A 129 13.32 8.64 6.84
CA THR A 129 12.21 9.58 6.68
C THR A 129 11.30 9.58 7.91
N ALA A 130 10.34 10.49 7.98
CA ALA A 130 9.43 10.62 9.10
C ALA A 130 8.56 9.36 9.31
N ALA A 131 8.18 9.08 10.56
CA ALA A 131 7.24 8.00 10.86
C ALA A 131 5.79 8.37 10.46
N PRO A 132 4.91 7.39 10.16
CA PRO A 132 3.55 7.66 9.67
C PRO A 132 2.68 8.55 10.59
N ALA A 133 2.97 8.57 11.89
CA ALA A 133 2.23 9.37 12.86
C ALA A 133 2.87 10.74 13.16
N SER A 134 4.08 11.01 12.67
CA SER A 134 4.83 12.23 12.97
C SER A 134 4.65 13.30 11.90
N ASP A 135 5.13 14.50 12.21
CA ASP A 135 5.27 15.56 11.22
C ASP A 135 6.56 15.36 10.42
N GLY A 136 6.70 16.06 9.29
CA GLY A 136 7.78 15.88 8.35
C GLY A 136 7.39 15.07 7.11
N ASN A 137 8.38 14.62 6.35
CA ASN A 137 8.18 13.89 5.10
C ASN A 137 8.17 12.38 5.34
N VAL A 138 7.01 11.76 5.31
CA VAL A 138 6.85 10.30 5.34
C VAL A 138 7.06 9.77 3.92
N ALA A 139 8.05 8.91 3.70
CA ALA A 139 8.28 8.34 2.38
C ALA A 139 7.98 6.84 2.34
N ILE A 140 7.24 6.43 1.30
CA ILE A 140 6.76 5.07 1.11
C ILE A 140 7.16 4.58 -0.29
N ALA A 141 7.84 3.43 -0.35
CA ALA A 141 8.19 2.78 -1.60
C ALA A 141 7.28 1.60 -1.92
N GLY A 142 7.09 1.36 -3.22
CA GLY A 142 6.37 0.20 -3.71
C GLY A 142 6.79 -0.20 -5.13
N HIS A 143 6.56 -1.46 -5.49
CA HIS A 143 6.90 -1.96 -6.82
C HIS A 143 5.98 -1.39 -7.90
N ARG A 144 6.58 -0.87 -9.00
CA ARG A 144 5.86 -0.32 -10.17
C ARG A 144 4.98 -1.34 -10.89
N ASP A 145 5.34 -2.62 -10.81
CA ASP A 145 4.64 -3.74 -11.44
C ASP A 145 3.76 -4.52 -10.46
N GLY A 146 3.47 -3.91 -9.30
CA GLY A 146 2.63 -4.39 -8.23
C GLY A 146 1.59 -3.34 -7.83
N TYR A 147 1.45 -3.12 -6.52
CA TYR A 147 0.47 -2.19 -5.98
C TYR A 147 0.60 -0.77 -6.55
N PHE A 148 1.83 -0.26 -6.74
CA PHE A 148 2.05 1.09 -7.25
C PHE A 148 1.90 1.23 -8.77
N ARG A 149 1.47 0.17 -9.48
CA ARG A 149 1.13 0.26 -10.90
C ARG A 149 0.04 1.30 -11.15
N VAL A 150 -0.92 1.42 -10.26
CA VAL A 150 -2.02 2.36 -10.40
C VAL A 150 -1.61 3.82 -10.28
N LEU A 151 -0.39 4.12 -9.77
CA LEU A 151 0.16 5.49 -9.70
C LEU A 151 0.39 6.10 -11.10
N GLU A 152 0.42 5.29 -12.16
CA GLU A 152 0.42 5.79 -13.53
C GLU A 152 -0.78 6.72 -13.83
N ARG A 153 -1.88 6.54 -13.10
CA ARG A 153 -3.13 7.30 -13.26
C ARG A 153 -3.31 8.42 -12.25
N ILE A 154 -2.36 8.62 -11.35
CA ILE A 154 -2.46 9.67 -10.32
C ILE A 154 -2.30 11.06 -10.95
N VAL A 155 -2.98 12.05 -10.38
CA VAL A 155 -2.89 13.44 -10.83
C VAL A 155 -2.73 14.38 -9.65
N VAL A 156 -2.18 15.57 -9.90
CA VAL A 156 -2.14 16.66 -8.92
C VAL A 156 -3.57 16.99 -8.47
N GLY A 157 -3.76 17.12 -7.16
CA GLY A 157 -5.06 17.32 -6.53
C GLY A 157 -5.70 16.05 -5.95
N ASP A 158 -5.21 14.85 -6.30
CA ASP A 158 -5.69 13.61 -5.68
C ASP A 158 -5.46 13.60 -4.17
N VAL A 159 -6.35 12.90 -3.47
CA VAL A 159 -6.25 12.73 -2.02
C VAL A 159 -5.68 11.37 -1.69
N LEU A 160 -4.66 11.36 -0.85
CA LEU A 160 -4.05 10.20 -0.23
C LEU A 160 -4.47 10.16 1.23
N GLU A 161 -4.79 8.98 1.73
CA GLU A 161 -5.11 8.74 3.14
C GLU A 161 -4.09 7.77 3.72
N LEU A 162 -3.43 8.17 4.80
CA LEU A 162 -2.49 7.34 5.54
C LEU A 162 -3.04 7.10 6.94
N ASP A 163 -3.45 5.87 7.22
CA ASP A 163 -3.97 5.43 8.51
C ASP A 163 -2.87 4.67 9.24
N SER A 164 -2.29 5.24 10.27
CA SER A 164 -1.40 4.56 11.23
C SER A 164 -2.17 4.18 12.50
N GLN A 165 -1.52 3.46 13.42
CA GLN A 165 -2.09 3.11 14.72
C GLN A 165 -2.45 4.33 15.57
N PHE A 166 -1.70 5.44 15.40
CA PHE A 166 -1.81 6.61 16.27
C PHE A 166 -2.46 7.79 15.58
N ARG A 167 -2.47 7.85 14.26
CA ARG A 167 -2.94 9.01 13.52
C ARG A 167 -3.47 8.60 12.15
N ARG A 168 -4.60 9.19 11.78
CA ARG A 168 -5.09 9.25 10.40
C ARG A 168 -4.79 10.63 9.86
N ARG A 169 -4.20 10.69 8.66
CA ARG A 169 -3.91 11.96 8.00
C ARG A 169 -4.25 11.88 6.51
N ARG A 170 -4.79 12.96 5.99
CA ARG A 170 -5.03 13.12 4.55
C ARG A 170 -4.00 14.05 3.96
N TYR A 171 -3.61 13.74 2.74
CA TYR A 171 -2.65 14.51 1.98
C TYR A 171 -3.22 14.77 0.60
N ARG A 172 -2.90 15.93 0.01
CA ARG A 172 -3.25 16.29 -1.37
C ARG A 172 -2.01 16.28 -2.22
N VAL A 173 -2.05 15.59 -3.36
CA VAL A 173 -0.95 15.56 -4.33
C VAL A 173 -0.70 16.98 -4.84
N THR A 174 0.51 17.43 -4.68
CA THR A 174 0.98 18.76 -5.12
C THR A 174 1.96 18.68 -6.27
N GLU A 175 2.68 17.55 -6.41
CA GLU A 175 3.73 17.41 -7.41
C GLU A 175 3.87 15.95 -7.88
N LEU A 176 4.19 15.79 -9.16
CA LEU A 176 4.58 14.54 -9.80
C LEU A 176 5.90 14.76 -10.49
N ALA A 177 6.92 13.96 -10.20
CA ALA A 177 8.25 14.11 -10.76
C ALA A 177 8.85 12.78 -11.22
N ILE A 178 9.77 12.83 -12.15
CA ILE A 178 10.62 11.72 -12.57
C ILE A 178 12.06 12.13 -12.27
N VAL A 179 12.75 11.33 -11.48
CA VAL A 179 14.10 11.64 -11.02
C VAL A 179 15.06 10.46 -11.26
N GLU A 180 16.35 10.74 -11.24
CA GLU A 180 17.37 9.70 -11.29
C GLU A 180 17.37 8.88 -10.00
N PRO A 181 17.80 7.59 -10.04
CA PRO A 181 17.80 6.72 -8.85
C PRO A 181 18.70 7.20 -7.71
N THR A 182 19.66 8.07 -8.02
CA THR A 182 20.61 8.65 -7.07
C THR A 182 20.16 9.98 -6.49
N ASP A 183 19.08 10.56 -7.01
CA ASP A 183 18.49 11.78 -6.49
C ASP A 183 17.67 11.45 -5.23
N MET A 184 18.20 11.84 -4.07
CA MET A 184 17.56 11.63 -2.76
C MET A 184 16.75 12.85 -2.30
N SER A 185 16.79 13.96 -3.02
CA SER A 185 16.09 15.21 -2.66
C SER A 185 14.58 15.05 -2.40
N PRO A 186 13.85 14.11 -3.05
CA PRO A 186 12.45 13.85 -2.70
C PRO A 186 12.24 13.30 -1.28
N LEU A 187 13.29 12.81 -0.63
CA LEU A 187 13.24 12.23 0.71
C LEU A 187 13.64 13.21 1.81
N ASP A 188 14.12 14.40 1.45
CA ASP A 188 14.53 15.41 2.41
C ASP A 188 13.38 15.80 3.35
N GLU A 189 13.74 16.25 4.55
CA GLU A 189 12.79 16.80 5.51
C GLU A 189 12.01 17.98 4.92
N THR A 190 10.78 18.15 5.38
CA THR A 190 9.89 19.23 4.95
C THR A 190 9.37 19.98 6.17
N ASP A 191 9.22 21.32 6.05
CA ASP A 191 8.65 22.16 7.10
C ASP A 191 7.19 21.83 7.40
N ALA A 192 6.45 21.40 6.40
CA ALA A 192 5.06 20.97 6.52
C ALA A 192 4.98 19.43 6.40
N PRO A 193 4.02 18.78 7.12
CA PRO A 193 3.82 17.36 6.97
C PRO A 193 3.53 16.95 5.53
N ALA A 194 4.35 16.05 5.00
CA ALA A 194 4.30 15.58 3.63
C ALA A 194 4.27 14.05 3.54
N LEU A 195 3.75 13.54 2.44
CA LEU A 195 3.78 12.14 2.07
C LEU A 195 4.39 12.02 0.67
N THR A 196 5.49 11.28 0.57
CA THR A 196 6.19 11.02 -0.69
C THR A 196 6.07 9.55 -1.07
N LEU A 197 5.47 9.26 -2.23
CA LEU A 197 5.44 7.90 -2.77
C LEU A 197 6.53 7.76 -3.81
N VAL A 198 7.26 6.65 -3.76
CA VAL A 198 8.39 6.35 -4.63
C VAL A 198 8.18 5.00 -5.32
N THR A 199 8.27 5.00 -6.64
CA THR A 199 8.29 3.75 -7.40
C THR A 199 9.25 3.81 -8.58
N CYS A 200 9.55 2.67 -9.16
CA CYS A 200 10.38 2.58 -10.36
C CYS A 200 9.67 3.16 -11.58
N TYR A 201 10.44 3.74 -12.51
CA TYR A 201 9.93 4.30 -13.78
C TYR A 201 10.86 3.92 -14.95
N PRO A 202 10.34 3.71 -16.18
CA PRO A 202 8.93 3.78 -16.63
C PRO A 202 8.07 2.60 -16.14
N PHE A 203 6.76 2.82 -16.04
CA PHE A 203 5.81 1.80 -15.57
C PHE A 203 5.78 0.54 -16.46
N HIS A 204 5.93 0.66 -17.78
CA HIS A 204 5.86 -0.43 -18.76
C HIS A 204 7.24 -0.87 -19.28
N PHE A 205 8.27 -0.71 -18.48
CA PHE A 205 9.63 -1.04 -18.86
C PHE A 205 10.04 -2.45 -18.40
N ALA A 206 10.66 -3.24 -19.26
CA ALA A 206 11.24 -4.53 -18.92
C ALA A 206 12.72 -4.36 -18.53
N GLY A 207 13.11 -4.86 -17.36
CA GLY A 207 14.48 -4.78 -16.84
C GLY A 207 14.66 -3.75 -15.71
N PRO A 208 15.92 -3.48 -15.33
CA PRO A 208 16.27 -2.50 -14.30
C PRO A 208 15.75 -1.11 -14.66
N ALA A 209 15.01 -0.49 -13.75
CA ALA A 209 14.41 0.80 -13.99
C ALA A 209 15.45 1.92 -13.98
N PRO A 210 15.57 2.73 -15.06
CA PRO A 210 16.53 3.82 -15.11
C PRO A 210 16.18 4.99 -14.19
N GLN A 211 14.89 5.16 -13.82
CA GLN A 211 14.41 6.33 -13.09
C GLN A 211 13.44 5.94 -11.97
N ARG A 212 13.05 6.95 -11.17
CA ARG A 212 12.03 6.86 -10.13
C ARG A 212 10.89 7.81 -10.43
N TYR A 213 9.67 7.36 -10.19
CA TYR A 213 8.46 8.18 -10.21
C TYR A 213 8.13 8.58 -8.78
N ILE A 214 7.99 9.88 -8.58
CA ILE A 214 7.74 10.51 -7.29
C ILE A 214 6.35 11.13 -7.31
N VAL A 215 5.58 10.85 -6.26
CA VAL A 215 4.32 11.55 -5.96
C VAL A 215 4.51 12.25 -4.64
N ARG A 216 4.51 13.58 -4.63
CA ARG A 216 4.56 14.39 -3.42
C ARG A 216 3.18 14.94 -3.09
N ALA A 217 2.79 14.81 -1.82
CA ALA A 217 1.53 15.30 -1.31
C ALA A 217 1.74 16.01 0.02
N LEU A 218 1.04 17.11 0.25
CA LEU A 218 1.06 17.87 1.50
C LEU A 218 -0.19 17.59 2.33
N ALA A 219 -0.04 17.57 3.64
CA ALA A 219 -1.16 17.37 4.56
C ALA A 219 -2.22 18.47 4.39
N ILE A 220 -3.49 18.06 4.51
CA ILE A 220 -4.65 18.96 4.39
C ILE A 220 -5.51 18.99 5.67
N ASP A 221 -5.09 18.26 6.71
CA ASP A 221 -5.72 18.22 8.05
C ASP A 221 -4.70 17.94 9.13
#